data_a9ece6e0c07dfc996b60c0cec5073e0d
#
_entry.id   a9ece6e0c07dfc996b60c0cec5073e0d
#
_cell.length_a   1.000
_cell.length_b   1.000
_cell.length_c   1.000
_cell.angle_alpha   90.00
_cell.angle_beta   90.00
_cell.angle_gamma   90.00
#
_symmetry.space_group_name_H-M   'P 1'
#
loop_
_entity.id
_entity.type
_entity.pdbx_description
1 polymer ?
#
loop_
_entity_poly.entity_id
_entity_poly.type
_entity_poly.pdbx_seq_one_letter_code
_entity_poly.pdbx_strand_id
1 'polypeptide(L)'
;MANKYYPTIGLEIHAELKTQTKMFCACKNDSDEEKPNVNICPVCMAHPGALPVINKKAIENVIKVGLAVNGTIADFSEFDRKNYFYPDIPKGYQISQYKFPIVSGGHLADMDITRIHLEEDTANNKHDRGKYALIDFNRSGVPLMELVTEPHTFESVEVATKTATNFAKEFQLILWYLGASEANMEKGEMRVEANVSVSTDKNTKSKNYVEIKNLNSFRSVEKAVKYEIERMTELLKDGKEKEIVRETRGWDEGKQKTFSQRKKEGSADYRYFPDPDLPKLKLHEAFDLGKMKEELPELPEAKRTRYRNCFGIKNEDIEVYINDKVLSAWFEEVADLLKVPEKVKLASNYITTDYLGLKKTNLDIRCPSVENFAELINLIFENKISSRTAKDILAMMVKNDASPMKIAQEKNLLQKNDEETLKPIIEKIIKENSEAVVSYKGGKENAIMSLVGKIIKESNGSANPQIVIKLLKEMLE
;
A
#
# COMPACT_ATOMS: atom_id res chain seq x y z
N MET A 1 41.21 -0.85 -7.74
CA MET A 1 39.75 -1.12 -7.83
C MET A 1 39.09 -0.37 -6.70
N ALA A 2 38.05 0.43 -6.96
CA ALA A 2 37.35 1.10 -5.87
C ALA A 2 36.71 0.02 -4.97
N ASN A 3 36.90 0.11 -3.66
CA ASN A 3 36.29 -0.80 -2.72
C ASN A 3 34.76 -0.70 -2.87
N LYS A 4 34.10 -1.82 -3.17
CA LYS A 4 32.65 -1.90 -3.23
C LYS A 4 32.12 -2.18 -1.82
N TYR A 5 31.05 -1.52 -1.43
CA TYR A 5 30.43 -1.66 -0.11
C TYR A 5 29.06 -2.31 -0.27
N TYR A 6 28.79 -3.32 0.54
CA TYR A 6 27.60 -4.15 0.47
C TYR A 6 26.75 -3.95 1.73
N PRO A 7 25.62 -3.25 1.63
CA PRO A 7 24.69 -3.13 2.76
C PRO A 7 23.96 -4.44 3.00
N THR A 8 23.80 -4.79 4.27
CA THR A 8 22.94 -5.91 4.70
C THR A 8 21.84 -5.36 5.59
N ILE A 9 20.57 -5.70 5.28
CA ILE A 9 19.38 -5.23 5.99
C ILE A 9 18.55 -6.42 6.44
N GLY A 10 18.12 -6.41 7.70
CA GLY A 10 17.02 -7.21 8.23
C GLY A 10 15.94 -6.28 8.76
N LEU A 11 14.69 -6.65 8.60
CA LEU A 11 13.54 -5.90 9.09
C LEU A 11 12.85 -6.66 10.21
N GLU A 12 12.36 -5.89 11.19
CA GLU A 12 11.46 -6.34 12.24
C GLU A 12 10.23 -5.44 12.21
N ILE A 13 9.07 -6.02 12.00
CA ILE A 13 7.82 -5.26 11.81
C ILE A 13 6.79 -5.75 12.81
N HIS A 14 6.30 -4.82 13.62
CA HIS A 14 5.21 -5.03 14.56
C HIS A 14 3.92 -4.47 13.98
N ALA A 15 2.82 -5.21 14.11
CA ALA A 15 1.49 -4.76 13.70
C ALA A 15 0.43 -5.15 14.73
N GLU A 16 -0.32 -4.16 15.23
CA GLU A 16 -1.49 -4.38 16.07
C GLU A 16 -2.57 -5.09 15.25
N LEU A 17 -3.13 -6.20 15.79
CA LEU A 17 -4.11 -7.01 15.11
C LEU A 17 -5.53 -6.52 15.37
N LYS A 18 -6.35 -6.55 14.34
CA LYS A 18 -7.77 -6.20 14.40
C LYS A 18 -8.58 -7.35 15.00
N THR A 19 -8.88 -7.25 16.29
CA THR A 19 -9.72 -8.18 17.04
C THR A 19 -10.73 -7.40 17.88
N GLN A 20 -11.80 -8.06 18.34
CA GLN A 20 -12.77 -7.40 19.21
C GLN A 20 -12.24 -7.24 20.63
N THR A 21 -11.42 -8.19 21.09
CA THR A 21 -10.88 -8.23 22.45
C THR A 21 -9.37 -8.28 22.42
N LYS A 22 -8.74 -7.92 23.53
CA LYS A 22 -7.29 -8.01 23.74
C LYS A 22 -6.79 -9.46 23.60
N MET A 23 -5.46 -9.63 23.58
CA MET A 23 -4.81 -10.91 23.32
C MET A 23 -5.14 -11.98 24.36
N PHE A 24 -5.19 -11.61 25.64
CA PHE A 24 -5.32 -12.56 26.74
C PHE A 24 -6.48 -12.27 27.70
N CYS A 25 -7.40 -11.35 27.37
CA CYS A 25 -8.57 -11.02 28.17
C CYS A 25 -9.74 -10.52 27.32
N ALA A 26 -10.90 -10.35 27.94
CA ALA A 26 -12.13 -9.89 27.28
C ALA A 26 -12.25 -8.35 27.17
N CYS A 27 -11.25 -7.57 27.56
CA CYS A 27 -11.29 -6.12 27.38
C CYS A 27 -11.38 -5.77 25.90
N LYS A 28 -12.07 -4.68 25.59
CA LYS A 28 -12.13 -4.14 24.22
C LYS A 28 -10.74 -3.88 23.68
N ASN A 29 -10.47 -4.32 22.46
CA ASN A 29 -9.25 -3.99 21.74
C ASN A 29 -9.44 -2.64 21.04
N ASP A 30 -9.05 -1.57 21.72
CA ASP A 30 -9.19 -0.19 21.27
C ASP A 30 -8.02 0.62 21.87
N SER A 31 -6.93 0.69 21.13
CA SER A 31 -5.74 1.46 21.51
C SER A 31 -5.89 2.96 21.29
N ASP A 32 -6.88 3.38 20.49
CA ASP A 32 -7.20 4.78 20.16
C ASP A 32 -8.16 5.44 21.18
N GLU A 33 -8.63 4.71 22.21
CA GLU A 33 -9.51 5.25 23.26
C GLU A 33 -8.86 6.47 23.95
N GLU A 34 -9.51 7.62 23.85
CA GLU A 34 -8.96 8.89 24.37
C GLU A 34 -8.90 8.95 25.88
N LYS A 35 -9.88 8.33 26.56
CA LYS A 35 -9.94 8.30 28.01
C LYS A 35 -9.01 7.21 28.55
N PRO A 36 -7.93 7.58 29.29
CA PRO A 36 -6.95 6.60 29.72
C PRO A 36 -7.53 5.59 30.72
N ASN A 37 -7.03 4.37 30.65
CA ASN A 37 -7.30 3.30 31.62
C ASN A 37 -8.78 2.90 31.74
N VAL A 38 -9.55 2.93 30.66
CA VAL A 38 -10.96 2.46 30.65
C VAL A 38 -11.12 1.03 30.12
N ASN A 39 -10.24 0.62 29.17
CA ASN A 39 -10.23 -0.73 28.62
C ASN A 39 -9.25 -1.62 29.39
N ILE A 40 -9.48 -1.79 30.69
CA ILE A 40 -8.60 -2.53 31.60
C ILE A 40 -9.38 -3.56 32.44
N CYS A 41 -8.70 -4.62 32.85
CA CYS A 41 -9.23 -5.63 33.78
C CYS A 41 -8.09 -6.23 34.63
N PRO A 42 -8.38 -7.05 35.64
CA PRO A 42 -7.35 -7.70 36.47
C PRO A 42 -6.30 -8.48 35.64
N VAL A 43 -6.65 -9.07 34.49
CA VAL A 43 -5.71 -9.82 33.67
C VAL A 43 -4.68 -8.89 33.02
N CYS A 44 -5.11 -7.89 32.23
CA CYS A 44 -4.18 -6.98 31.57
C CYS A 44 -3.45 -6.02 32.54
N MET A 45 -3.97 -5.87 33.76
CA MET A 45 -3.31 -5.14 34.87
C MET A 45 -2.41 -6.05 35.73
N ALA A 46 -2.29 -7.33 35.38
CA ALA A 46 -1.46 -8.31 36.07
C ALA A 46 -1.78 -8.46 37.59
N HIS A 47 -3.05 -8.42 37.94
CA HIS A 47 -3.43 -8.63 39.35
C HIS A 47 -3.12 -10.10 39.74
N PRO A 48 -2.60 -10.32 40.97
CA PRO A 48 -2.30 -11.66 41.43
C PRO A 48 -3.52 -12.59 41.38
N GLY A 49 -3.34 -13.78 40.81
CA GLY A 49 -4.38 -14.80 40.63
C GLY A 49 -5.27 -14.64 39.39
N ALA A 50 -5.09 -13.57 38.60
CA ALA A 50 -5.77 -13.44 37.31
C ALA A 50 -4.99 -14.21 36.21
N LEU A 51 -5.67 -15.09 35.45
CA LEU A 51 -5.06 -15.94 34.44
C LEU A 51 -5.40 -15.45 33.03
N PRO A 52 -4.44 -15.50 32.08
CA PRO A 52 -4.65 -15.15 30.69
C PRO A 52 -5.49 -16.20 29.94
N VAL A 53 -6.26 -15.76 28.93
CA VAL A 53 -7.01 -16.64 28.00
C VAL A 53 -6.73 -16.20 26.57
N ILE A 54 -6.27 -17.13 25.73
CA ILE A 54 -5.80 -16.86 24.37
C ILE A 54 -6.95 -16.41 23.45
N ASN A 55 -6.74 -15.31 22.72
CA ASN A 55 -7.64 -14.86 21.67
C ASN A 55 -7.45 -15.68 20.37
N LYS A 56 -8.41 -16.56 20.06
CA LYS A 56 -8.38 -17.41 18.88
C LYS A 56 -8.29 -16.60 17.57
N LYS A 57 -8.96 -15.43 17.50
CA LYS A 57 -8.96 -14.58 16.28
C LYS A 57 -7.58 -13.99 15.99
N ALA A 58 -6.80 -13.68 17.00
CA ALA A 58 -5.43 -13.21 16.81
C ALA A 58 -4.56 -14.30 16.18
N ILE A 59 -4.68 -15.57 16.64
CA ILE A 59 -3.97 -16.70 16.03
C ILE A 59 -4.42 -16.89 14.57
N GLU A 60 -5.73 -16.87 14.30
CA GLU A 60 -6.27 -16.98 12.95
C GLU A 60 -5.70 -15.90 12.01
N ASN A 61 -5.59 -14.66 12.46
CA ASN A 61 -5.03 -13.57 11.67
C ASN A 61 -3.56 -13.82 11.31
N VAL A 62 -2.74 -14.30 12.26
CA VAL A 62 -1.32 -14.64 11.98
C VAL A 62 -1.21 -15.82 11.03
N ILE A 63 -2.05 -16.86 11.17
CA ILE A 63 -2.09 -17.98 10.23
C ILE A 63 -2.42 -17.49 8.81
N LYS A 64 -3.44 -16.62 8.64
CA LYS A 64 -3.78 -16.04 7.34
C LYS A 64 -2.62 -15.29 6.71
N VAL A 65 -1.89 -14.50 7.50
CA VAL A 65 -0.69 -13.79 7.03
C VAL A 65 0.39 -14.79 6.63
N GLY A 66 0.64 -15.81 7.46
CA GLY A 66 1.59 -16.89 7.14
C GLY A 66 1.28 -17.58 5.82
N LEU A 67 0.02 -17.94 5.60
CA LEU A 67 -0.44 -18.54 4.34
C LEU A 67 -0.26 -17.60 3.14
N ALA A 68 -0.54 -16.32 3.33
CA ALA A 68 -0.43 -15.29 2.29
C ALA A 68 1.01 -15.05 1.83
N VAL A 69 1.99 -15.22 2.71
CA VAL A 69 3.44 -15.10 2.39
C VAL A 69 4.10 -16.42 2.10
N ASN A 70 3.33 -17.51 1.93
CA ASN A 70 3.81 -18.88 1.72
C ASN A 70 4.73 -19.40 2.85
N GLY A 71 4.50 -18.96 4.07
CA GLY A 71 5.17 -19.46 5.27
C GLY A 71 4.64 -20.83 5.69
N THR A 72 5.46 -21.55 6.44
CA THR A 72 5.09 -22.84 7.03
C THR A 72 4.38 -22.62 8.35
N ILE A 73 3.13 -23.08 8.48
CA ILE A 73 2.40 -23.04 9.74
C ILE A 73 2.85 -24.20 10.61
N ALA A 74 3.22 -23.93 11.84
CA ALA A 74 3.70 -24.93 12.78
C ALA A 74 2.59 -25.92 13.19
N ASP A 75 2.92 -27.20 13.38
CA ASP A 75 2.00 -28.18 13.99
C ASP A 75 1.73 -27.84 15.45
N PHE A 76 2.78 -27.40 16.12
CA PHE A 76 2.81 -27.08 17.54
C PHE A 76 3.36 -25.66 17.75
N SER A 77 2.71 -24.90 18.64
CA SER A 77 3.17 -23.60 19.11
C SER A 77 2.91 -23.43 20.58
N GLU A 78 3.66 -22.56 21.24
CA GLU A 78 3.45 -22.19 22.65
C GLU A 78 3.83 -20.73 22.86
N PHE A 79 3.30 -20.16 23.93
CA PHE A 79 3.68 -18.83 24.37
C PHE A 79 4.78 -18.92 25.43
N ASP A 80 5.73 -17.97 25.34
CA ASP A 80 6.85 -17.82 26.26
C ASP A 80 6.71 -16.52 27.04
N ARG A 81 7.30 -16.47 28.24
CA ARG A 81 7.51 -15.23 29.00
C ARG A 81 8.84 -14.62 28.62
N LYS A 82 8.81 -13.40 28.06
CA LYS A 82 9.96 -12.55 27.80
C LYS A 82 10.17 -11.62 28.99
N ASN A 83 11.14 -11.94 29.84
CA ASN A 83 11.28 -11.26 31.13
C ASN A 83 12.09 -9.97 31.00
N TYR A 84 11.48 -8.86 31.36
CA TYR A 84 12.12 -7.55 31.54
C TYR A 84 11.22 -6.61 32.34
N PHE A 85 11.83 -5.63 33.03
CA PHE A 85 11.13 -4.76 33.94
C PHE A 85 11.03 -3.36 33.37
N TYR A 86 9.79 -2.96 33.08
CA TYR A 86 9.47 -1.62 32.61
C TYR A 86 8.12 -1.20 33.19
N PRO A 87 7.88 0.12 33.42
CA PRO A 87 6.64 0.60 34.01
C PRO A 87 5.38 0.25 33.21
N ASP A 88 5.50 0.09 31.90
CA ASP A 88 4.43 -0.27 30.96
C ASP A 88 4.20 -1.78 30.82
N ILE A 89 4.94 -2.59 31.57
CA ILE A 89 4.78 -4.06 31.63
C ILE A 89 4.44 -4.47 33.07
N PRO A 90 3.15 -4.51 33.41
CA PRO A 90 2.73 -4.70 34.80
C PRO A 90 3.08 -6.08 35.36
N LYS A 91 3.20 -7.10 34.50
CA LYS A 91 3.60 -8.47 34.87
C LYS A 91 5.09 -8.64 35.15
N GLY A 92 5.94 -7.67 34.74
CA GLY A 92 7.39 -7.83 34.72
C GLY A 92 7.88 -8.77 33.59
N TYR A 93 6.99 -9.22 32.74
CA TYR A 93 7.28 -9.96 31.50
C TYR A 93 6.22 -9.64 30.45
N GLN A 94 6.59 -9.82 29.18
CA GLN A 94 5.68 -9.80 28.04
C GLN A 94 5.42 -11.24 27.61
N ILE A 95 4.16 -11.59 27.34
CA ILE A 95 3.83 -12.87 26.72
C ILE A 95 4.10 -12.74 25.22
N SER A 96 4.96 -13.61 24.69
CA SER A 96 5.44 -13.61 23.30
C SER A 96 5.64 -15.05 22.83
N GLN A 97 6.29 -15.27 21.69
CA GLN A 97 6.68 -16.59 21.21
C GLN A 97 8.15 -16.54 20.76
N TYR A 98 8.96 -17.45 21.22
CA TYR A 98 10.39 -17.49 20.89
C TYR A 98 10.79 -18.78 20.15
N LYS A 99 10.65 -19.92 20.82
CA LYS A 99 11.12 -21.21 20.29
C LYS A 99 10.19 -21.80 19.25
N PHE A 100 8.90 -21.63 19.42
CA PHE A 100 7.87 -22.24 18.58
C PHE A 100 6.89 -21.18 18.05
N PRO A 101 7.35 -20.33 17.09
CA PRO A 101 6.48 -19.33 16.46
C PRO A 101 5.37 -20.01 15.66
N ILE A 102 4.27 -19.29 15.42
CA ILE A 102 3.16 -19.81 14.60
C ILE A 102 3.57 -20.03 13.15
N VAL A 103 4.42 -19.17 12.60
CA VAL A 103 4.86 -19.22 11.20
C VAL A 103 6.38 -19.21 11.15
N SER A 104 6.94 -20.08 10.30
CA SER A 104 8.36 -20.09 9.96
C SER A 104 8.55 -19.97 8.45
N GLY A 105 9.55 -19.21 8.04
CA GLY A 105 9.81 -18.97 6.61
C GLY A 105 8.73 -18.13 5.94
N GLY A 106 8.75 -18.10 4.63
CA GLY A 106 7.92 -17.31 3.76
C GLY A 106 8.73 -16.31 2.96
N HIS A 107 8.06 -15.66 2.00
CA HIS A 107 8.70 -14.68 1.10
C HIS A 107 7.76 -13.54 0.76
N LEU A 108 8.27 -12.32 0.73
CA LEU A 108 7.51 -11.14 0.33
C LEU A 108 8.47 -10.08 -0.26
N ALA A 109 8.12 -9.50 -1.40
CA ALA A 109 8.82 -8.36 -1.98
C ALA A 109 10.35 -8.51 -1.99
N ASP A 110 10.85 -9.62 -2.54
CA ASP A 110 12.28 -9.95 -2.70
C ASP A 110 13.06 -10.17 -1.38
N MET A 111 12.38 -10.36 -0.25
CA MET A 111 13.01 -10.71 1.02
C MET A 111 12.38 -11.96 1.64
N ASP A 112 13.23 -12.81 2.21
CA ASP A 112 12.78 -13.99 2.94
C ASP A 112 12.43 -13.64 4.39
N ILE A 113 11.40 -14.31 4.89
CA ILE A 113 10.91 -14.16 6.25
C ILE A 113 11.50 -15.29 7.12
N THR A 114 12.02 -14.93 8.28
CA THR A 114 12.48 -15.92 9.27
C THR A 114 11.28 -16.51 10.01
N ARG A 115 10.40 -15.64 10.54
CA ARG A 115 9.22 -16.05 11.32
C ARG A 115 8.17 -14.94 11.39
N ILE A 116 6.95 -15.35 11.73
CA ILE A 116 5.89 -14.46 12.18
C ILE A 116 5.31 -15.07 13.46
N HIS A 117 5.21 -14.27 14.51
CA HIS A 117 4.72 -14.72 15.79
C HIS A 117 3.81 -13.70 16.47
N LEU A 118 3.15 -14.14 17.53
CA LEU A 118 2.25 -13.32 18.36
C LEU A 118 2.90 -12.92 19.67
N GLU A 119 2.58 -11.71 20.10
CA GLU A 119 2.84 -11.20 21.43
C GLU A 119 1.72 -10.26 21.88
N GLU A 120 1.76 -9.82 23.10
CA GLU A 120 0.92 -8.74 23.61
C GLU A 120 1.66 -7.40 23.55
N ASP A 121 0.99 -6.30 23.17
CA ASP A 121 1.60 -4.97 23.26
C ASP A 121 1.66 -4.49 24.71
N THR A 122 2.60 -3.58 24.98
CA THR A 122 2.81 -2.94 26.29
C THR A 122 1.87 -1.77 26.47
N ALA A 123 1.76 -1.25 27.68
CA ALA A 123 1.03 -0.02 27.95
C ALA A 123 1.67 1.18 27.23
N ASN A 124 0.91 2.24 27.04
CA ASN A 124 1.40 3.47 26.46
C ASN A 124 2.06 4.33 27.55
N ASN A 125 3.35 4.58 27.43
CA ASN A 125 4.15 5.34 28.39
C ASN A 125 4.37 6.76 27.84
N LYS A 126 3.70 7.77 28.46
CA LYS A 126 3.73 9.17 28.04
C LYS A 126 4.72 9.96 28.90
N HIS A 127 5.75 10.54 28.28
CA HIS A 127 6.83 11.30 28.94
C HIS A 127 6.75 12.82 28.74
N ASP A 128 5.71 13.31 28.05
CA ASP A 128 5.56 14.69 27.57
C ASP A 128 4.87 15.63 28.58
N ARG A 129 4.39 15.11 29.72
CA ARG A 129 3.57 15.86 30.68
C ARG A 129 4.27 16.14 32.03
N GLY A 130 5.52 16.58 31.99
CA GLY A 130 6.25 17.04 33.18
C GLY A 130 7.31 16.06 33.70
N LYS A 131 7.51 16.01 35.07
CA LYS A 131 8.56 15.21 35.70
C LYS A 131 8.20 13.74 35.90
N TYR A 132 7.00 13.33 35.54
CA TYR A 132 6.48 11.98 35.76
C TYR A 132 6.13 11.31 34.46
N ALA A 133 6.36 10.01 34.36
CA ALA A 133 5.83 9.17 33.28
C ALA A 133 4.36 8.80 33.63
N LEU A 134 3.45 8.99 32.67
CA LEU A 134 2.05 8.58 32.78
C LEU A 134 1.84 7.32 31.99
N ILE A 135 1.26 6.30 32.63
CA ILE A 135 1.03 5.00 31.98
C ILE A 135 -0.46 4.86 31.66
N ASP A 136 -0.74 4.59 30.39
CA ASP A 136 -2.08 4.29 29.92
C ASP A 136 -2.15 2.81 29.49
N PHE A 137 -2.89 2.02 30.24
CA PHE A 137 -3.03 0.57 30.05
C PHE A 137 -4.09 0.19 29.02
N ASN A 138 -4.72 1.14 28.33
CA ASN A 138 -5.65 0.81 27.25
C ASN A 138 -4.99 -0.05 26.17
N ARG A 139 -3.71 0.22 25.84
CA ARG A 139 -2.94 -0.57 24.88
C ARG A 139 -2.39 -1.87 25.45
N SER A 140 -2.15 -1.97 26.76
CA SER A 140 -1.60 -3.18 27.38
C SER A 140 -2.44 -4.42 27.05
N GLY A 141 -1.82 -5.41 26.46
CA GLY A 141 -2.47 -6.65 26.05
C GLY A 141 -3.17 -6.59 24.68
N VAL A 142 -3.02 -5.53 23.89
CA VAL A 142 -3.43 -5.49 22.47
C VAL A 142 -2.67 -6.60 21.72
N PRO A 143 -3.34 -7.42 20.89
CA PRO A 143 -2.67 -8.45 20.10
C PRO A 143 -1.69 -7.82 19.12
N LEU A 144 -0.42 -8.17 19.23
CA LEU A 144 0.67 -7.67 18.40
C LEU A 144 1.29 -8.83 17.62
N MET A 145 1.37 -8.68 16.31
CA MET A 145 2.09 -9.58 15.43
C MET A 145 3.48 -9.02 15.17
N GLU A 146 4.51 -9.84 15.32
CA GLU A 146 5.87 -9.50 14.93
C GLU A 146 6.31 -10.36 13.76
N LEU A 147 6.75 -9.72 12.67
CA LEU A 147 7.40 -10.33 11.54
C LEU A 147 8.88 -10.00 11.55
N VAL A 148 9.73 -11.01 11.39
CA VAL A 148 11.18 -10.88 11.31
C VAL A 148 11.65 -11.44 9.97
N THR A 149 12.43 -10.67 9.20
CA THR A 149 13.04 -11.13 7.95
C THR A 149 14.41 -11.73 8.18
N GLU A 150 14.86 -12.57 7.23
CA GLU A 150 16.28 -12.87 7.09
C GLU A 150 17.06 -11.59 6.72
N PRO A 151 18.31 -11.46 7.19
CA PRO A 151 19.15 -10.36 6.76
C PRO A 151 19.64 -10.59 5.31
N HIS A 152 19.28 -9.66 4.41
CA HIS A 152 19.64 -9.69 2.99
C HIS A 152 20.77 -8.72 2.67
N THR A 153 21.72 -9.18 1.85
CA THR A 153 22.87 -8.36 1.39
C THR A 153 22.63 -7.88 -0.03
N PHE A 154 22.80 -6.57 -0.26
CA PHE A 154 22.47 -5.89 -1.50
C PHE A 154 23.70 -5.34 -2.22
N GLU A 155 23.59 -5.10 -3.53
CA GLU A 155 24.67 -4.59 -4.38
C GLU A 155 24.85 -3.07 -4.29
N SER A 156 23.85 -2.32 -3.86
CA SER A 156 23.91 -0.87 -3.71
C SER A 156 22.97 -0.35 -2.64
N VAL A 157 23.20 0.89 -2.24
CA VAL A 157 22.37 1.62 -1.26
C VAL A 157 20.95 1.77 -1.78
N GLU A 158 20.79 2.11 -3.07
CA GLU A 158 19.51 2.36 -3.69
C GLU A 158 18.63 1.09 -3.72
N VAL A 159 19.22 -0.05 -4.12
CA VAL A 159 18.52 -1.33 -4.13
C VAL A 159 18.11 -1.73 -2.71
N ALA A 160 19.04 -1.66 -1.76
CA ALA A 160 18.79 -2.00 -0.35
C ALA A 160 17.64 -1.18 0.24
N THR A 161 17.70 0.14 0.07
CA THR A 161 16.73 1.08 0.62
C THR A 161 15.34 0.89 -0.01
N LYS A 162 15.30 0.73 -1.34
CA LYS A 162 14.06 0.50 -2.08
C LYS A 162 13.41 -0.83 -1.70
N THR A 163 14.19 -1.91 -1.61
CA THR A 163 13.67 -3.23 -1.23
C THR A 163 13.12 -3.23 0.20
N ALA A 164 13.85 -2.68 1.17
CA ALA A 164 13.38 -2.56 2.55
C ALA A 164 12.08 -1.77 2.67
N THR A 165 11.99 -0.63 1.97
CA THR A 165 10.79 0.21 1.96
C THR A 165 9.62 -0.50 1.28
N ASN A 166 9.88 -1.17 0.16
CA ASN A 166 8.86 -1.92 -0.58
C ASN A 166 8.32 -3.09 0.23
N PHE A 167 9.19 -3.83 0.94
CA PHE A 167 8.78 -4.91 1.84
C PHE A 167 7.77 -4.41 2.88
N ALA A 168 8.08 -3.29 3.56
CA ALA A 168 7.19 -2.73 4.57
C ALA A 168 5.83 -2.30 3.99
N LYS A 169 5.81 -1.73 2.76
CA LYS A 169 4.57 -1.38 2.04
C LYS A 169 3.75 -2.60 1.66
N GLU A 170 4.40 -3.61 1.07
CA GLU A 170 3.72 -4.85 0.68
C GLU A 170 3.15 -5.59 1.90
N PHE A 171 3.87 -5.58 3.02
CA PHE A 171 3.37 -6.18 4.25
C PHE A 171 2.13 -5.43 4.77
N GLN A 172 2.13 -4.10 4.76
CA GLN A 172 0.93 -3.32 5.09
C GLN A 172 -0.26 -3.69 4.19
N LEU A 173 -0.03 -3.80 2.87
CA LEU A 173 -1.07 -4.20 1.92
C LEU A 173 -1.61 -5.61 2.22
N ILE A 174 -0.75 -6.59 2.52
CA ILE A 174 -1.17 -7.94 2.94
C ILE A 174 -2.09 -7.85 4.16
N LEU A 175 -1.71 -7.08 5.19
CA LEU A 175 -2.52 -6.90 6.39
C LEU A 175 -3.90 -6.30 6.09
N TRP A 176 -3.95 -5.28 5.23
CA TRP A 176 -5.19 -4.66 4.78
C TRP A 176 -6.08 -5.60 3.97
N TYR A 177 -5.51 -6.33 3.01
CA TYR A 177 -6.25 -7.26 2.17
C TYR A 177 -6.85 -8.40 2.97
N LEU A 178 -6.13 -8.91 3.97
CA LEU A 178 -6.61 -9.94 4.90
C LEU A 178 -7.57 -9.41 5.97
N GLY A 179 -7.70 -8.10 6.13
CA GLY A 179 -8.46 -7.49 7.23
C GLY A 179 -7.85 -7.80 8.61
N ALA A 180 -6.56 -8.10 8.67
CA ALA A 180 -5.87 -8.50 9.88
C ALA A 180 -5.43 -7.31 10.75
N SER A 181 -5.16 -6.15 10.14
CA SER A 181 -4.76 -4.91 10.81
C SER A 181 -5.14 -3.70 9.96
N GLU A 182 -5.34 -2.54 10.58
CA GLU A 182 -5.38 -1.25 9.87
C GLU A 182 -3.95 -0.79 9.53
N ALA A 183 -2.96 -1.27 10.28
CA ALA A 183 -1.53 -1.05 10.06
C ALA A 183 -1.17 0.43 9.80
N ASN A 184 -1.79 1.35 10.51
CA ASN A 184 -1.53 2.77 10.40
C ASN A 184 -0.23 3.13 11.12
N MET A 185 0.79 3.50 10.34
CA MET A 185 2.11 3.84 10.90
C MET A 185 2.08 5.16 11.70
N GLU A 186 1.26 6.13 11.32
CA GLU A 186 1.18 7.43 12.00
C GLU A 186 0.55 7.28 13.39
N LYS A 187 -0.38 6.35 13.55
CA LYS A 187 -0.96 5.98 14.85
C LYS A 187 -0.10 5.03 15.68
N GLY A 188 0.93 4.45 15.06
CA GLY A 188 1.79 3.45 15.70
C GLY A 188 1.22 2.04 15.70
N GLU A 189 0.12 1.78 14.98
CA GLU A 189 -0.45 0.44 14.81
C GLU A 189 0.48 -0.50 14.02
N MET A 190 1.34 0.08 13.17
CA MET A 190 2.44 -0.62 12.51
C MET A 190 3.74 0.13 12.76
N ARG A 191 4.77 -0.60 13.19
CA ARG A 191 6.11 -0.07 13.49
C ARG A 191 7.15 -0.88 12.75
N VAL A 192 8.10 -0.19 12.14
CA VAL A 192 9.20 -0.83 11.41
C VAL A 192 10.51 -0.53 12.14
N GLU A 193 11.29 -1.57 12.37
CA GLU A 193 12.66 -1.49 12.85
C GLU A 193 13.58 -2.11 11.78
N ALA A 194 14.76 -1.50 11.59
CA ALA A 194 15.70 -1.97 10.60
C ALA A 194 17.06 -2.26 11.24
N ASN A 195 17.55 -3.48 11.05
CA ASN A 195 18.90 -3.88 11.39
C ASN A 195 19.80 -3.66 10.17
N VAL A 196 20.74 -2.73 10.25
CA VAL A 196 21.58 -2.29 9.13
C VAL A 196 23.04 -2.56 9.44
N SER A 197 23.76 -3.17 8.51
CA SER A 197 25.23 -3.29 8.53
C SER A 197 25.81 -3.10 7.13
N VAL A 198 27.10 -2.82 7.04
CA VAL A 198 27.83 -2.68 5.77
C VAL A 198 29.12 -3.50 5.84
N SER A 199 29.44 -4.20 4.76
CA SER A 199 30.66 -4.98 4.59
C SER A 199 31.38 -4.58 3.30
N THR A 200 32.68 -4.81 3.25
CA THR A 200 33.51 -4.70 2.02
C THR A 200 33.52 -5.98 1.19
N ASP A 201 32.98 -7.07 1.74
CA ASP A 201 32.83 -8.36 1.07
C ASP A 201 31.35 -8.77 1.09
N LYS A 202 30.81 -9.10 -0.09
CA LYS A 202 29.42 -9.49 -0.26
C LYS A 202 29.00 -10.74 0.52
N ASN A 203 29.94 -11.66 0.69
CA ASN A 203 29.70 -12.96 1.32
C ASN A 203 29.90 -12.93 2.84
N THR A 204 30.39 -11.82 3.37
CA THR A 204 30.67 -11.67 4.80
C THR A 204 29.69 -10.66 5.41
N LYS A 205 28.79 -11.13 6.26
CA LYS A 205 27.93 -10.26 7.06
C LYS A 205 28.73 -9.66 8.21
N SER A 206 28.70 -8.33 8.36
CA SER A 206 29.35 -7.67 9.50
C SER A 206 28.70 -8.13 10.81
N LYS A 207 29.53 -8.40 11.82
CA LYS A 207 29.06 -8.71 13.19
C LYS A 207 28.49 -7.48 13.90
N ASN A 208 28.93 -6.29 13.48
CA ASN A 208 28.44 -5.03 14.02
C ASN A 208 27.31 -4.51 13.12
N TYR A 209 26.14 -4.35 13.69
CA TYR A 209 24.97 -3.79 13.03
C TYR A 209 24.30 -2.77 13.93
N VAL A 210 23.57 -1.86 13.32
CA VAL A 210 22.76 -0.86 14.00
C VAL A 210 21.30 -1.23 13.85
N GLU A 211 20.59 -1.25 14.97
CA GLU A 211 19.14 -1.35 15.02
C GLU A 211 18.54 0.05 15.02
N ILE A 212 17.81 0.39 13.97
CA ILE A 212 17.12 1.68 13.86
C ILE A 212 15.68 1.49 14.31
N LYS A 213 15.26 2.26 15.33
CA LYS A 213 13.90 2.21 15.90
C LYS A 213 13.10 3.47 15.57
N ASN A 214 11.78 3.38 15.82
CA ASN A 214 10.83 4.48 15.66
C ASN A 214 10.68 4.99 14.23
N LEU A 215 10.58 4.08 13.27
CA LEU A 215 10.31 4.41 11.87
C LEU A 215 8.79 4.41 11.62
N ASN A 216 8.17 5.57 11.78
CA ASN A 216 6.71 5.75 11.77
C ASN A 216 6.14 6.11 10.38
N SER A 217 6.92 5.97 9.33
CA SER A 217 6.48 6.15 7.94
C SER A 217 7.44 5.44 6.98
N PHE A 218 6.95 5.07 5.80
CA PHE A 218 7.79 4.49 4.76
C PHE A 218 8.93 5.43 4.32
N ARG A 219 8.66 6.74 4.34
CA ARG A 219 9.68 7.75 4.06
C ARG A 219 10.78 7.76 5.13
N SER A 220 10.42 7.57 6.39
CA SER A 220 11.38 7.46 7.48
C SER A 220 12.20 6.18 7.37
N VAL A 221 11.59 5.04 6.97
CA VAL A 221 12.31 3.78 6.69
C VAL A 221 13.35 4.02 5.59
N GLU A 222 12.95 4.58 4.46
CA GLU A 222 13.84 4.87 3.33
C GLU A 222 15.02 5.74 3.73
N LYS A 223 14.74 6.88 4.38
CA LYS A 223 15.77 7.87 4.72
C LYS A 223 16.71 7.40 5.82
N ALA A 224 16.19 6.75 6.85
CA ALA A 224 16.99 6.29 7.97
C ALA A 224 17.93 5.14 7.56
N VAL A 225 17.43 4.18 6.78
CA VAL A 225 18.24 3.09 6.24
C VAL A 225 19.33 3.64 5.33
N LYS A 226 18.98 4.55 4.41
CA LYS A 226 19.96 5.22 3.54
C LYS A 226 21.05 5.93 4.35
N TYR A 227 20.63 6.74 5.31
CA TYR A 227 21.56 7.49 6.16
C TYR A 227 22.56 6.57 6.89
N GLU A 228 22.09 5.48 7.49
CA GLU A 228 22.97 4.56 8.21
C GLU A 228 23.93 3.82 7.28
N ILE A 229 23.50 3.40 6.11
CA ILE A 229 24.38 2.78 5.12
C ILE A 229 25.47 3.77 4.69
N GLU A 230 25.12 5.02 4.39
CA GLU A 230 26.06 6.06 4.00
C GLU A 230 27.05 6.38 5.14
N ARG A 231 26.56 6.55 6.38
CA ARG A 231 27.39 6.80 7.56
C ARG A 231 28.41 5.67 7.80
N MET A 232 27.96 4.41 7.75
CA MET A 232 28.85 3.26 7.93
C MET A 232 29.85 3.15 6.78
N THR A 233 29.43 3.43 5.56
CA THR A 233 30.29 3.42 4.37
C THR A 233 31.40 4.47 4.49
N GLU A 234 31.10 5.67 4.98
CA GLU A 234 32.08 6.72 5.22
C GLU A 234 33.11 6.31 6.30
N LEU A 235 32.63 5.74 7.41
CA LEU A 235 33.53 5.25 8.47
C LEU A 235 34.49 4.15 7.96
N LEU A 236 33.99 3.25 7.11
CA LEU A 236 34.83 2.22 6.49
C LEU A 236 35.85 2.80 5.52
N LYS A 237 35.48 3.82 4.73
CA LYS A 237 36.41 4.54 3.83
C LYS A 237 37.52 5.25 4.60
N ASP A 238 37.20 5.82 5.76
CA ASP A 238 38.13 6.52 6.63
C ASP A 238 39.02 5.58 7.49
N GLY A 239 38.83 4.27 7.40
CA GLY A 239 39.55 3.29 8.23
C GLY A 239 39.08 3.28 9.70
N LYS A 240 37.89 3.81 9.97
CA LYS A 240 37.29 3.92 11.32
C LYS A 240 36.31 2.80 11.62
N GLU A 241 36.50 1.59 11.11
CA GLU A 241 35.63 0.44 11.32
C GLU A 241 35.28 0.18 12.80
N LYS A 242 36.24 0.44 13.71
CA LYS A 242 36.06 0.28 15.17
C LYS A 242 34.99 1.20 15.76
N GLU A 243 34.59 2.27 15.06
CA GLU A 243 33.52 3.17 15.48
C GLU A 243 32.14 2.62 15.12
N ILE A 244 32.05 1.62 14.24
CA ILE A 244 30.83 0.90 13.95
C ILE A 244 30.61 -0.12 15.06
N VAL A 245 29.80 0.23 16.03
CA VAL A 245 29.46 -0.61 17.19
C VAL A 245 28.04 -1.12 17.10
N ARG A 246 27.76 -2.23 17.78
CA ARG A 246 26.39 -2.73 17.92
C ARG A 246 25.60 -1.80 18.86
N GLU A 247 24.66 -1.05 18.31
CA GLU A 247 23.87 -0.09 19.07
C GLU A 247 22.43 0.02 18.54
N THR A 248 21.53 0.52 19.38
CA THR A 248 20.20 0.98 18.97
C THR A 248 20.27 2.49 18.73
N ARG A 249 19.73 2.91 17.58
CA ARG A 249 19.64 4.32 17.17
C ARG A 249 18.19 4.71 16.89
N GLY A 250 17.82 5.94 17.22
CA GLY A 250 16.54 6.54 16.85
C GLY A 250 16.69 7.37 15.58
N TRP A 251 15.61 7.57 14.85
CA TRP A 251 15.53 8.49 13.72
C TRP A 251 14.99 9.86 14.16
N ASP A 252 15.69 10.95 13.83
CA ASP A 252 15.25 12.33 14.05
C ASP A 252 14.77 12.90 12.71
N GLU A 253 13.44 12.97 12.55
CA GLU A 253 12.83 13.46 11.30
C GLU A 253 13.13 14.93 11.03
N GLY A 254 13.30 15.76 12.07
CA GLY A 254 13.63 17.19 11.90
C GLY A 254 15.07 17.41 11.42
N LYS A 255 16.01 16.62 11.92
CA LYS A 255 17.44 16.70 11.57
C LYS A 255 17.82 15.79 10.42
N GLN A 256 16.93 14.90 9.97
CA GLN A 256 17.17 13.89 8.93
C GLN A 256 18.42 13.04 9.20
N LYS A 257 18.60 12.61 10.44
CA LYS A 257 19.74 11.77 10.87
C LYS A 257 19.37 10.85 12.02
N THR A 258 20.14 9.79 12.18
CA THR A 258 20.01 8.92 13.35
C THR A 258 20.81 9.49 14.53
N PHE A 259 20.41 9.12 15.74
CA PHE A 259 21.11 9.42 16.98
C PHE A 259 21.21 8.18 17.86
N SER A 260 22.34 8.01 18.56
CA SER A 260 22.54 6.88 19.45
C SER A 260 21.59 6.97 20.65
N GLN A 261 20.88 5.89 20.93
CA GLN A 261 20.00 5.76 22.10
C GLN A 261 20.64 4.88 23.17
N ARG A 262 21.14 3.70 22.75
CA ARG A 262 21.70 2.71 23.67
C ARG A 262 22.77 1.89 22.98
N LYS A 263 23.94 1.79 23.57
CA LYS A 263 24.98 0.81 23.17
C LYS A 263 24.60 -0.57 23.71
N LYS A 264 24.67 -1.58 22.87
CA LYS A 264 24.41 -2.98 23.27
C LYS A 264 25.75 -3.60 23.71
N GLU A 265 26.12 -3.49 24.97
CA GLU A 265 27.32 -4.12 25.54
C GLU A 265 27.18 -5.64 25.73
N GLY A 266 25.98 -6.19 25.50
CA GLY A 266 25.64 -7.61 25.50
C GLY A 266 24.24 -7.84 24.94
N SER A 267 23.92 -9.09 24.54
CA SER A 267 22.55 -9.46 24.22
C SER A 267 21.75 -9.41 25.52
N ALA A 268 20.61 -8.69 25.53
CA ALA A 268 19.69 -8.76 26.66
C ALA A 268 19.22 -10.22 26.79
N ASP A 269 19.56 -10.84 27.94
CA ASP A 269 19.07 -12.16 28.27
C ASP A 269 17.67 -12.01 28.88
N TYR A 270 16.65 -12.21 28.03
CA TYR A 270 15.25 -12.17 28.47
C TYR A 270 14.81 -13.42 29.21
N ARG A 271 15.69 -14.41 29.36
CA ARG A 271 15.40 -15.66 30.08
C ARG A 271 14.04 -16.24 29.71
N TYR A 272 13.81 -16.43 28.42
CA TYR A 272 12.59 -17.02 27.89
C TYR A 272 12.31 -18.38 28.51
N PHE A 273 11.05 -18.62 28.91
CA PHE A 273 10.54 -19.93 29.28
C PHE A 273 9.05 -20.01 28.94
N PRO A 274 8.52 -21.23 28.68
CA PRO A 274 7.10 -21.41 28.36
C PRO A 274 6.20 -20.88 29.44
N ASP A 275 5.15 -20.12 29.06
CA ASP A 275 4.16 -19.62 30.01
C ASP A 275 3.36 -20.79 30.59
N PRO A 276 3.38 -21.02 31.93
CA PRO A 276 2.72 -22.16 32.54
C PRO A 276 1.19 -22.02 32.61
N ASP A 277 0.66 -20.80 32.44
CA ASP A 277 -0.77 -20.50 32.56
C ASP A 277 -1.50 -20.63 31.20
N LEU A 278 -0.76 -20.82 30.11
CA LEU A 278 -1.33 -20.93 28.78
C LEU A 278 -1.20 -22.36 28.22
N PRO A 279 -2.25 -22.86 27.57
CA PRO A 279 -2.19 -24.17 26.92
C PRO A 279 -1.25 -24.16 25.71
N LYS A 280 -0.67 -25.32 25.45
CA LYS A 280 0.05 -25.58 24.21
C LYS A 280 -0.90 -25.65 23.03
N LEU A 281 -0.49 -25.12 21.88
CA LEU A 281 -1.32 -24.99 20.71
C LEU A 281 -0.99 -26.09 19.70
N LYS A 282 -1.99 -26.85 19.30
CA LYS A 282 -1.95 -27.78 18.17
C LYS A 282 -2.69 -27.14 17.00
N LEU A 283 -1.96 -26.42 16.16
CA LEU A 283 -2.58 -25.50 15.19
C LEU A 283 -3.37 -26.24 14.11
N HIS A 284 -2.87 -27.37 13.61
CA HIS A 284 -3.54 -28.19 12.59
C HIS A 284 -4.78 -28.93 13.12
N GLU A 285 -4.89 -29.13 14.45
CA GLU A 285 -6.11 -29.67 15.07
C GLU A 285 -7.15 -28.55 15.31
N ALA A 286 -6.68 -27.32 15.60
CA ALA A 286 -7.55 -26.20 15.96
C ALA A 286 -8.08 -25.40 14.76
N PHE A 287 -7.39 -25.46 13.60
CA PHE A 287 -7.68 -24.71 12.41
C PHE A 287 -7.61 -25.59 11.15
N ASP A 288 -8.60 -25.45 10.27
CA ASP A 288 -8.60 -26.05 8.93
C ASP A 288 -7.76 -25.16 7.97
N LEU A 289 -6.47 -25.47 7.88
CA LEU A 289 -5.55 -24.66 7.07
C LEU A 289 -5.86 -24.74 5.57
N GLY A 290 -6.42 -25.86 5.08
CA GLY A 290 -6.85 -26.01 3.69
C GLY A 290 -7.94 -25.02 3.35
N LYS A 291 -9.01 -25.03 4.15
CA LYS A 291 -10.12 -24.09 4.00
C LYS A 291 -9.67 -22.65 4.17
N MET A 292 -8.84 -22.34 5.18
CA MET A 292 -8.32 -20.99 5.38
C MET A 292 -7.52 -20.48 4.18
N LYS A 293 -6.78 -21.34 3.50
CA LYS A 293 -6.02 -21.00 2.28
C LYS A 293 -6.95 -20.72 1.09
N GLU A 294 -8.01 -21.50 0.93
CA GLU A 294 -9.01 -21.31 -0.12
C GLU A 294 -9.83 -20.01 0.09
N GLU A 295 -10.06 -19.64 1.34
CA GLU A 295 -10.80 -18.42 1.72
C GLU A 295 -9.95 -17.14 1.69
N LEU A 296 -8.64 -17.23 1.36
CA LEU A 296 -7.84 -16.02 1.21
C LEU A 296 -8.35 -15.16 0.06
N PRO A 297 -8.49 -13.85 0.24
CA PRO A 297 -8.83 -12.96 -0.86
C PRO A 297 -7.71 -12.94 -1.90
N GLU A 298 -8.01 -12.46 -3.10
CA GLU A 298 -6.97 -12.17 -4.09
C GLU A 298 -5.96 -11.17 -3.50
N LEU A 299 -4.69 -11.57 -3.43
CA LEU A 299 -3.63 -10.77 -2.84
C LEU A 299 -3.10 -9.70 -3.80
N PRO A 300 -2.43 -8.64 -3.31
CA PRO A 300 -2.00 -7.51 -4.12
C PRO A 300 -1.22 -7.89 -5.38
N GLU A 301 -0.26 -8.82 -5.31
CA GLU A 301 0.55 -9.22 -6.46
C GLU A 301 -0.24 -10.03 -7.50
N ALA A 302 -1.15 -10.89 -7.07
CA ALA A 302 -2.05 -11.61 -7.96
C ALA A 302 -2.97 -10.61 -8.71
N LYS A 303 -3.51 -9.63 -7.99
CA LYS A 303 -4.34 -8.56 -8.56
C LYS A 303 -3.55 -7.70 -9.55
N ARG A 304 -2.30 -7.30 -9.26
CA ARG A 304 -1.42 -6.58 -10.19
C ARG A 304 -1.23 -7.37 -11.48
N THR A 305 -0.94 -8.65 -11.33
CA THR A 305 -0.73 -9.55 -12.48
C THR A 305 -2.00 -9.68 -13.31
N ARG A 306 -3.15 -9.85 -12.68
CA ARG A 306 -4.44 -9.92 -13.38
C ARG A 306 -4.75 -8.62 -14.13
N TYR A 307 -4.61 -7.46 -13.50
CA TYR A 307 -4.89 -6.16 -14.13
C TYR A 307 -3.95 -5.89 -15.32
N ARG A 308 -2.68 -6.24 -15.20
CA ARG A 308 -1.71 -6.11 -16.29
C ARG A 308 -2.05 -7.00 -17.47
N ASN A 309 -2.32 -8.29 -17.20
CA ASN A 309 -2.48 -9.29 -18.24
C ASN A 309 -3.88 -9.29 -18.88
N CYS A 310 -4.93 -9.11 -18.06
CA CYS A 310 -6.31 -9.17 -18.56
C CYS A 310 -6.80 -7.83 -19.13
N PHE A 311 -6.34 -6.70 -18.57
CA PHE A 311 -6.88 -5.38 -18.93
C PHE A 311 -5.85 -4.48 -19.63
N GLY A 312 -4.57 -4.86 -19.67
CA GLY A 312 -3.50 -4.06 -20.27
C GLY A 312 -3.30 -2.69 -19.60
N ILE A 313 -3.58 -2.59 -18.29
CA ILE A 313 -3.45 -1.36 -17.50
C ILE A 313 -1.97 -1.11 -17.19
N LYS A 314 -1.56 0.15 -17.14
CA LYS A 314 -0.21 0.55 -16.77
C LYS A 314 0.07 0.33 -15.29
N ASN A 315 1.32 0.04 -14.94
CA ASN A 315 1.70 -0.24 -13.55
C ASN A 315 1.34 0.91 -12.60
N GLU A 316 1.53 2.16 -13.01
CA GLU A 316 1.21 3.33 -12.20
C GLU A 316 -0.30 3.40 -11.85
N ASP A 317 -1.16 3.08 -12.83
CA ASP A 317 -2.60 3.05 -12.66
C ASP A 317 -3.05 1.85 -11.81
N ILE A 318 -2.39 0.69 -11.96
CA ILE A 318 -2.63 -0.49 -11.13
C ILE A 318 -2.40 -0.18 -9.66
N GLU A 319 -1.30 0.51 -9.32
CA GLU A 319 -1.00 0.86 -7.91
C GLU A 319 -2.05 1.78 -7.29
N VAL A 320 -2.76 2.58 -8.06
CA VAL A 320 -3.89 3.38 -7.56
C VAL A 320 -5.00 2.46 -7.02
N TYR A 321 -5.34 1.41 -7.76
CA TYR A 321 -6.37 0.45 -7.34
C TYR A 321 -5.90 -0.47 -6.20
N ILE A 322 -4.63 -0.88 -6.22
CA ILE A 322 -4.06 -1.71 -5.15
C ILE A 322 -4.12 -1.00 -3.81
N ASN A 323 -3.90 0.31 -3.80
CA ASN A 323 -3.89 1.13 -2.58
C ASN A 323 -5.26 1.69 -2.17
N ASP A 324 -6.32 1.54 -2.99
CA ASP A 324 -7.69 1.97 -2.68
C ASP A 324 -8.68 0.85 -3.00
N LYS A 325 -9.06 0.07 -1.98
CA LYS A 325 -9.99 -1.06 -2.12
C LYS A 325 -11.37 -0.65 -2.62
N VAL A 326 -11.86 0.52 -2.22
CA VAL A 326 -13.19 1.00 -2.61
C VAL A 326 -13.20 1.35 -4.09
N LEU A 327 -12.16 2.08 -4.53
CA LEU A 327 -11.98 2.41 -5.93
C LEU A 327 -11.75 1.15 -6.78
N SER A 328 -10.98 0.19 -6.25
CA SER A 328 -10.72 -1.09 -6.90
C SER A 328 -12.01 -1.89 -7.11
N ALA A 329 -12.85 -2.01 -6.09
CA ALA A 329 -14.12 -2.73 -6.18
C ALA A 329 -15.05 -2.09 -7.23
N TRP A 330 -15.22 -0.77 -7.18
CA TRP A 330 -15.99 -0.05 -8.16
C TRP A 330 -15.45 -0.21 -9.59
N PHE A 331 -14.13 -0.14 -9.77
CA PHE A 331 -13.52 -0.38 -11.09
C PHE A 331 -13.76 -1.80 -11.60
N GLU A 332 -13.69 -2.82 -10.74
CA GLU A 332 -13.95 -4.21 -11.12
C GLU A 332 -15.39 -4.42 -11.58
N GLU A 333 -16.37 -3.84 -10.88
CA GLU A 333 -17.78 -3.87 -11.29
C GLU A 333 -17.98 -3.20 -12.67
N VAL A 334 -17.31 -2.07 -12.92
CA VAL A 334 -17.32 -1.41 -14.25
C VAL A 334 -16.68 -2.32 -15.31
N ALA A 335 -15.55 -2.96 -15.00
CA ALA A 335 -14.85 -3.85 -15.92
C ALA A 335 -15.72 -5.07 -16.30
N ASP A 336 -16.45 -5.61 -15.34
CA ASP A 336 -17.38 -6.74 -15.54
C ASP A 336 -18.54 -6.38 -16.48
N LEU A 337 -19.03 -5.14 -16.46
CA LEU A 337 -20.04 -4.66 -17.42
C LEU A 337 -19.45 -4.43 -18.81
N LEU A 338 -18.25 -3.87 -18.89
CA LEU A 338 -17.64 -3.52 -20.18
C LEU A 338 -17.13 -4.73 -20.95
N LYS A 339 -16.58 -5.74 -20.27
CA LYS A 339 -16.08 -7.04 -20.81
C LYS A 339 -14.95 -6.96 -21.86
N VAL A 340 -14.85 -5.88 -22.59
CA VAL A 340 -13.87 -5.68 -23.69
C VAL A 340 -12.62 -5.01 -23.13
N PRO A 341 -11.42 -5.60 -23.24
CA PRO A 341 -10.20 -5.08 -22.64
C PRO A 341 -9.87 -3.63 -23.02
N GLU A 342 -10.13 -3.23 -24.27
CA GLU A 342 -9.89 -1.86 -24.73
C GLU A 342 -10.82 -0.86 -24.05
N LYS A 343 -12.10 -1.24 -23.80
CA LYS A 343 -13.05 -0.43 -23.04
C LYS A 343 -12.65 -0.34 -21.57
N VAL A 344 -12.22 -1.45 -20.98
CA VAL A 344 -11.73 -1.48 -19.58
C VAL A 344 -10.51 -0.60 -19.40
N LYS A 345 -9.57 -0.67 -20.34
CA LYS A 345 -8.40 0.21 -20.35
C LYS A 345 -8.77 1.69 -20.47
N LEU A 346 -9.73 1.99 -21.34
CA LEU A 346 -10.26 3.34 -21.49
C LEU A 346 -10.91 3.83 -20.19
N ALA A 347 -11.73 2.98 -19.56
CA ALA A 347 -12.33 3.27 -18.25
C ALA A 347 -11.26 3.59 -17.19
N SER A 348 -10.21 2.76 -17.10
CA SER A 348 -9.10 3.00 -16.18
C SER A 348 -8.44 4.36 -16.40
N ASN A 349 -8.18 4.75 -17.66
CA ASN A 349 -7.60 6.07 -17.96
C ASN A 349 -8.50 7.22 -17.47
N TYR A 350 -9.83 7.14 -17.69
CA TYR A 350 -10.77 8.17 -17.22
C TYR A 350 -10.87 8.19 -15.69
N ILE A 351 -10.76 7.04 -15.03
CA ILE A 351 -10.75 6.95 -13.57
C ILE A 351 -9.49 7.59 -13.01
N THR A 352 -8.31 7.14 -13.45
CA THR A 352 -7.03 7.55 -12.83
C THR A 352 -6.65 8.97 -13.16
N THR A 353 -7.07 9.50 -14.31
CA THR A 353 -6.74 10.86 -14.77
C THR A 353 -7.86 11.84 -14.43
N ASP A 354 -9.08 11.59 -14.93
CA ASP A 354 -10.14 12.59 -14.92
C ASP A 354 -10.96 12.54 -13.62
N TYR A 355 -11.46 11.36 -13.23
CA TYR A 355 -12.23 11.23 -11.99
C TYR A 355 -11.40 11.58 -10.75
N LEU A 356 -10.20 11.02 -10.61
CA LEU A 356 -9.33 11.35 -9.50
C LEU A 356 -8.83 12.79 -9.54
N GLY A 357 -8.70 13.39 -10.72
CA GLY A 357 -8.45 14.81 -10.88
C GLY A 357 -9.57 15.66 -10.28
N LEU A 358 -10.83 15.32 -10.54
CA LEU A 358 -12.00 15.97 -9.94
C LEU A 358 -12.04 15.75 -8.42
N LYS A 359 -11.77 14.54 -7.95
CA LYS A 359 -11.77 14.20 -6.51
C LYS A 359 -10.72 14.98 -5.72
N LYS A 360 -9.57 15.30 -6.31
CA LYS A 360 -8.53 16.13 -5.68
C LYS A 360 -8.99 17.58 -5.46
N THR A 361 -9.84 18.10 -6.33
CA THR A 361 -10.35 19.48 -6.23
C THR A 361 -11.61 19.58 -5.36
N ASN A 362 -12.35 18.50 -5.21
CA ASN A 362 -13.54 18.41 -4.37
C ASN A 362 -13.64 17.00 -3.75
N LEU A 363 -13.38 16.91 -2.45
CA LEU A 363 -13.37 15.64 -1.70
C LEU A 363 -14.77 15.00 -1.52
N ASP A 364 -15.84 15.77 -1.68
CA ASP A 364 -17.22 15.31 -1.45
C ASP A 364 -17.82 14.56 -2.65
N ILE A 365 -17.13 14.50 -3.79
CA ILE A 365 -17.63 13.77 -4.95
C ILE A 365 -17.56 12.26 -4.76
N ARG A 366 -18.59 11.58 -5.28
CA ARG A 366 -18.69 10.11 -5.24
C ARG A 366 -18.41 9.51 -6.60
N CYS A 367 -18.10 8.22 -6.63
CA CYS A 367 -18.09 7.47 -7.87
C CYS A 367 -19.51 7.50 -8.48
N PRO A 368 -19.65 7.76 -9.79
CA PRO A 368 -20.91 7.52 -10.49
C PRO A 368 -21.33 6.05 -10.33
N SER A 369 -22.62 5.77 -10.54
CA SER A 369 -23.08 4.37 -10.62
C SER A 369 -22.31 3.62 -11.71
N VAL A 370 -22.15 2.34 -11.50
CA VAL A 370 -21.38 1.44 -12.38
C VAL A 370 -21.96 1.49 -13.79
N GLU A 371 -23.29 1.46 -13.89
CA GLU A 371 -24.04 1.48 -15.14
C GLU A 371 -23.83 2.79 -15.90
N ASN A 372 -23.95 3.92 -15.22
CA ASN A 372 -23.78 5.24 -15.85
C ASN A 372 -22.33 5.46 -16.31
N PHE A 373 -21.35 5.00 -15.51
CA PHE A 373 -19.96 5.13 -15.92
C PHE A 373 -19.63 4.21 -17.10
N ALA A 374 -20.10 2.97 -17.10
CA ALA A 374 -19.93 2.06 -18.22
C ALA A 374 -20.64 2.57 -19.50
N GLU A 375 -21.82 3.21 -19.37
CA GLU A 375 -22.49 3.88 -20.50
C GLU A 375 -21.62 5.04 -21.04
N LEU A 376 -21.03 5.86 -20.19
CA LEU A 376 -20.10 6.92 -20.60
C LEU A 376 -18.93 6.36 -21.42
N ILE A 377 -18.30 5.30 -20.97
CA ILE A 377 -17.20 4.65 -21.67
C ILE A 377 -17.65 4.09 -23.03
N ASN A 378 -18.83 3.49 -23.08
CA ASN A 378 -19.40 3.00 -24.34
C ASN A 378 -19.64 4.14 -25.34
N LEU A 379 -20.19 5.28 -24.88
CA LEU A 379 -20.38 6.45 -25.76
C LEU A 379 -19.08 6.99 -26.34
N ILE A 380 -18.01 6.98 -25.56
CA ILE A 380 -16.68 7.40 -26.02
C ILE A 380 -16.13 6.40 -27.01
N PHE A 381 -16.16 5.11 -26.68
CA PHE A 381 -15.62 4.04 -27.52
C PHE A 381 -16.34 3.95 -28.87
N GLU A 382 -17.63 4.20 -28.90
CA GLU A 382 -18.46 4.23 -30.09
C GLU A 382 -18.37 5.58 -30.86
N ASN A 383 -17.52 6.49 -30.44
CA ASN A 383 -17.39 7.82 -31.00
C ASN A 383 -18.72 8.62 -31.06
N LYS A 384 -19.64 8.36 -30.12
CA LYS A 384 -20.89 9.14 -29.99
C LYS A 384 -20.68 10.47 -29.28
N ILE A 385 -19.62 10.59 -28.49
CA ILE A 385 -19.17 11.82 -27.84
C ILE A 385 -17.67 12.00 -27.97
N SER A 386 -17.18 13.24 -27.97
CA SER A 386 -15.73 13.51 -27.98
C SER A 386 -15.12 13.34 -26.60
N SER A 387 -13.79 13.11 -26.54
CA SER A 387 -13.09 13.01 -25.26
C SER A 387 -13.23 14.25 -24.39
N ARG A 388 -13.34 15.44 -24.96
CA ARG A 388 -13.58 16.68 -24.23
C ARG A 388 -14.99 16.67 -23.62
N THR A 389 -15.99 16.38 -24.45
CA THR A 389 -17.39 16.24 -24.01
C THR A 389 -17.55 15.21 -22.90
N ALA A 390 -16.84 14.08 -22.99
CA ALA A 390 -16.86 13.04 -21.97
C ALA A 390 -16.38 13.54 -20.61
N LYS A 391 -15.33 14.38 -20.57
CA LYS A 391 -14.84 15.01 -19.32
C LYS A 391 -15.88 15.95 -18.72
N ASP A 392 -16.55 16.75 -19.57
CA ASP A 392 -17.60 17.67 -19.12
C ASP A 392 -18.81 16.89 -18.56
N ILE A 393 -19.19 15.78 -19.23
CA ILE A 393 -20.28 14.90 -18.76
C ILE A 393 -19.87 14.21 -17.45
N LEU A 394 -18.65 13.69 -17.33
CA LEU A 394 -18.15 13.07 -16.09
C LEU A 394 -18.20 14.07 -14.93
N ALA A 395 -17.81 15.33 -15.14
CA ALA A 395 -17.88 16.38 -14.13
C ALA A 395 -19.32 16.68 -13.67
N MET A 396 -20.33 16.42 -14.50
CA MET A 396 -21.74 16.52 -14.13
C MET A 396 -22.21 15.27 -13.40
N MET A 397 -21.83 14.08 -13.88
CA MET A 397 -22.20 12.79 -13.30
C MET A 397 -21.71 12.64 -11.84
N VAL A 398 -20.52 13.07 -11.52
CA VAL A 398 -19.98 13.01 -10.13
C VAL A 398 -20.78 13.86 -9.14
N LYS A 399 -21.63 14.79 -9.64
CA LYS A 399 -22.51 15.64 -8.81
C LYS A 399 -23.90 15.06 -8.65
N ASN A 400 -24.47 14.48 -9.71
CA ASN A 400 -25.90 14.12 -9.78
C ASN A 400 -26.17 12.69 -10.24
N ASP A 401 -25.14 11.91 -10.56
CA ASP A 401 -25.23 10.52 -11.07
C ASP A 401 -26.34 10.30 -12.13
N ALA A 402 -26.41 11.20 -13.12
CA ALA A 402 -27.36 11.12 -14.20
C ALA A 402 -26.81 10.32 -15.39
N SER A 403 -27.69 9.71 -16.20
CA SER A 403 -27.30 8.99 -17.42
C SER A 403 -26.52 9.91 -18.37
N PRO A 404 -25.32 9.51 -18.81
CA PRO A 404 -24.47 10.29 -19.71
C PRO A 404 -25.15 10.50 -21.08
N MET A 405 -25.95 9.54 -21.54
CA MET A 405 -26.72 9.70 -22.79
C MET A 405 -27.78 10.82 -22.67
N LYS A 406 -28.52 10.88 -21.54
CA LYS A 406 -29.47 11.96 -21.30
C LYS A 406 -28.80 13.31 -21.26
N ILE A 407 -27.68 13.43 -20.52
CA ILE A 407 -26.89 14.66 -20.46
C ILE A 407 -26.43 15.08 -21.86
N ALA A 408 -25.92 14.10 -22.66
CA ALA A 408 -25.47 14.38 -24.02
C ALA A 408 -26.58 14.85 -24.96
N GLN A 409 -27.79 14.28 -24.84
CA GLN A 409 -28.97 14.67 -25.62
C GLN A 409 -29.48 16.07 -25.23
N GLU A 410 -29.71 16.31 -23.92
CA GLU A 410 -30.25 17.59 -23.42
C GLU A 410 -29.33 18.77 -23.75
N LYS A 411 -28.02 18.53 -23.76
CA LYS A 411 -27.03 19.58 -24.05
C LYS A 411 -26.56 19.60 -25.50
N ASN A 412 -27.14 18.78 -26.39
CA ASN A 412 -26.74 18.64 -27.80
C ASN A 412 -25.24 18.35 -27.98
N LEU A 413 -24.69 17.45 -27.16
CA LEU A 413 -23.28 17.09 -27.12
C LEU A 413 -22.92 15.83 -27.91
N LEU A 414 -23.91 15.17 -28.53
CA LEU A 414 -23.68 14.00 -29.37
C LEU A 414 -22.92 14.40 -30.64
N GLN A 415 -21.96 13.56 -31.02
CA GLN A 415 -21.22 13.78 -32.27
C GLN A 415 -22.11 13.50 -33.47
N LYS A 416 -22.04 14.38 -34.45
CA LYS A 416 -22.64 14.19 -35.76
C LYS A 416 -21.72 13.31 -36.59
N ASN A 417 -22.06 12.03 -36.70
CA ASN A 417 -21.31 11.05 -37.49
C ASN A 417 -21.91 10.84 -38.90
N ASP A 418 -23.04 11.50 -39.16
CA ASP A 418 -23.73 11.41 -40.44
C ASP A 418 -23.03 12.27 -41.48
N GLU A 419 -22.57 11.59 -42.54
CA GLU A 419 -21.85 12.22 -43.66
C GLU A 419 -22.69 13.28 -44.35
N GLU A 420 -24.02 13.09 -44.44
CA GLU A 420 -24.92 14.05 -45.08
C GLU A 420 -25.03 15.37 -44.31
N THR A 421 -24.98 15.32 -43.01
CA THR A 421 -25.01 16.54 -42.17
C THR A 421 -23.67 17.25 -42.11
N LEU A 422 -22.55 16.56 -42.32
CA LEU A 422 -21.21 17.14 -42.32
C LEU A 422 -20.79 17.72 -43.67
N LYS A 423 -21.23 17.16 -44.81
CA LYS A 423 -20.89 17.63 -46.15
C LYS A 423 -21.14 19.13 -46.37
N PRO A 424 -22.31 19.72 -46.04
CA PRO A 424 -22.55 21.14 -46.22
C PRO A 424 -21.60 22.05 -45.40
N ILE A 425 -21.22 21.61 -44.19
CA ILE A 425 -20.29 22.36 -43.34
C ILE A 425 -18.88 22.29 -43.98
N ILE A 426 -18.48 21.10 -44.47
CA ILE A 426 -17.18 20.90 -45.08
C ILE A 426 -17.08 21.74 -46.36
N GLU A 427 -18.10 21.73 -47.23
CA GLU A 427 -18.15 22.52 -48.46
C GLU A 427 -18.01 24.03 -48.18
N LYS A 428 -18.72 24.51 -47.16
CA LYS A 428 -18.61 25.91 -46.74
C LYS A 428 -17.18 26.25 -46.31
N ILE A 429 -16.55 25.43 -45.46
CA ILE A 429 -15.20 25.70 -44.96
C ILE A 429 -14.14 25.58 -46.09
N ILE A 430 -14.31 24.64 -47.04
CA ILE A 430 -13.44 24.53 -48.23
C ILE A 430 -13.52 25.83 -49.02
N LYS A 431 -14.71 26.34 -49.31
CA LYS A 431 -14.92 27.59 -50.07
C LYS A 431 -14.32 28.82 -49.37
N GLU A 432 -14.46 28.89 -48.06
CA GLU A 432 -13.97 30.02 -47.27
C GLU A 432 -12.45 30.01 -47.02
N ASN A 433 -11.77 28.87 -47.32
CA ASN A 433 -10.35 28.68 -46.98
C ASN A 433 -9.50 28.16 -48.17
N SER A 434 -9.64 28.80 -49.28
CA SER A 434 -8.95 28.47 -50.54
C SER A 434 -7.43 28.35 -50.42
N GLU A 435 -6.77 29.16 -49.60
CA GLU A 435 -5.33 29.10 -49.37
C GLU A 435 -4.91 27.78 -48.68
N ALA A 436 -5.65 27.30 -47.68
CA ALA A 436 -5.38 26.04 -47.02
C ALA A 436 -5.60 24.84 -47.97
N VAL A 437 -6.61 24.94 -48.85
CA VAL A 437 -6.89 23.95 -49.89
C VAL A 437 -5.75 23.87 -50.91
N VAL A 438 -5.29 25.01 -51.42
CA VAL A 438 -4.14 25.08 -52.36
C VAL A 438 -2.88 24.53 -51.70
N SER A 439 -2.65 24.87 -50.42
CA SER A 439 -1.50 24.36 -49.68
C SER A 439 -1.55 22.83 -49.49
N TYR A 440 -2.71 22.26 -49.26
CA TYR A 440 -2.91 20.80 -49.18
C TYR A 440 -2.69 20.13 -50.54
N LYS A 441 -3.31 20.63 -51.60
CA LYS A 441 -3.10 20.13 -52.99
C LYS A 441 -1.65 20.30 -53.48
N GLY A 442 -0.93 21.25 -52.92
CA GLY A 442 0.51 21.45 -53.13
C GLY A 442 1.42 20.50 -52.33
N GLY A 443 0.86 19.47 -51.65
CA GLY A 443 1.61 18.42 -50.94
C GLY A 443 1.88 18.68 -49.50
N LYS A 444 1.33 19.76 -48.88
CA LYS A 444 1.45 19.99 -47.42
C LYS A 444 0.30 19.29 -46.65
N GLU A 445 0.48 18.00 -46.38
CA GLU A 445 -0.56 17.20 -45.67
C GLU A 445 -1.07 17.84 -44.37
N ASN A 446 -0.22 18.52 -43.62
CA ASN A 446 -0.62 19.19 -42.39
C ASN A 446 -1.64 20.32 -42.58
N ALA A 447 -1.82 20.85 -43.80
CA ALA A 447 -2.79 21.90 -44.07
C ALA A 447 -4.25 21.41 -43.87
N ILE A 448 -4.51 20.08 -44.05
CA ILE A 448 -5.82 19.50 -43.81
C ILE A 448 -6.26 19.64 -42.34
N MET A 449 -5.30 19.57 -41.38
CA MET A 449 -5.63 19.71 -39.96
C MET A 449 -6.16 21.10 -39.58
N SER A 450 -5.75 22.14 -40.31
CA SER A 450 -6.31 23.49 -40.14
C SER A 450 -7.78 23.54 -40.57
N LEU A 451 -8.13 22.88 -41.68
CA LEU A 451 -9.53 22.77 -42.15
C LEU A 451 -10.38 21.96 -41.15
N VAL A 452 -9.84 20.83 -40.65
CA VAL A 452 -10.48 20.00 -39.62
C VAL A 452 -10.79 20.83 -38.38
N GLY A 453 -9.82 21.62 -37.87
CA GLY A 453 -10.03 22.49 -36.72
C GLY A 453 -11.16 23.52 -36.90
N LYS A 454 -11.29 24.08 -38.12
CA LYS A 454 -12.37 25.03 -38.45
C LYS A 454 -13.72 24.36 -38.57
N ILE A 455 -13.79 23.14 -39.16
CA ILE A 455 -15.03 22.36 -39.24
C ILE A 455 -15.51 21.94 -37.86
N ILE A 456 -14.60 21.51 -36.99
CA ILE A 456 -14.92 21.18 -35.59
C ILE A 456 -15.46 22.41 -34.87
N LYS A 457 -14.88 23.59 -35.08
CA LYS A 457 -15.35 24.84 -34.49
C LYS A 457 -16.72 25.25 -35.01
N GLU A 458 -16.95 25.17 -36.31
CA GLU A 458 -18.22 25.51 -36.96
C GLU A 458 -19.35 24.54 -36.53
N SER A 459 -19.02 23.28 -36.29
CA SER A 459 -19.97 22.28 -35.79
C SER A 459 -20.16 22.35 -34.26
N ASN A 460 -19.64 23.37 -33.56
CA ASN A 460 -19.65 23.49 -32.09
C ASN A 460 -19.04 22.26 -31.38
N GLY A 461 -18.02 21.64 -31.97
CA GLY A 461 -17.33 20.46 -31.41
C GLY A 461 -18.08 19.15 -31.65
N SER A 462 -19.21 19.13 -32.41
CA SER A 462 -20.00 17.95 -32.66
C SER A 462 -19.52 17.10 -33.83
N ALA A 463 -18.65 17.61 -34.72
CA ALA A 463 -18.11 16.84 -35.85
C ALA A 463 -17.04 15.85 -35.40
N ASN A 464 -17.13 14.59 -35.86
CA ASN A 464 -16.09 13.58 -35.62
C ASN A 464 -14.84 13.90 -36.47
N PRO A 465 -13.66 14.15 -35.86
CA PRO A 465 -12.45 14.52 -36.62
C PRO A 465 -12.04 13.49 -37.64
N GLN A 466 -12.19 12.19 -37.38
CA GLN A 466 -11.81 11.13 -38.29
C GLN A 466 -12.70 11.08 -39.55
N ILE A 467 -14.02 11.24 -39.34
CA ILE A 467 -14.98 11.32 -40.47
C ILE A 467 -14.75 12.59 -41.26
N VAL A 468 -14.49 13.71 -40.60
CA VAL A 468 -14.16 14.98 -41.27
C VAL A 468 -12.89 14.85 -42.09
N ILE A 469 -11.83 14.20 -41.61
CA ILE A 469 -10.60 13.97 -42.38
C ILE A 469 -10.87 13.10 -43.59
N LYS A 470 -11.66 12.02 -43.45
CA LYS A 470 -12.02 11.13 -44.54
C LYS A 470 -12.77 11.92 -45.61
N LEU A 471 -13.84 12.62 -45.24
CA LEU A 471 -14.65 13.41 -46.19
C LEU A 471 -13.87 14.55 -46.82
N LEU A 472 -12.99 15.23 -46.08
CA LEU A 472 -12.11 16.26 -46.64
C LEU A 472 -11.18 15.69 -47.73
N LYS A 473 -10.58 14.50 -47.50
CA LYS A 473 -9.76 13.86 -48.50
C LYS A 473 -10.55 13.50 -49.75
N GLU A 474 -11.71 12.88 -49.60
CA GLU A 474 -12.60 12.52 -50.70
C GLU A 474 -13.10 13.74 -51.50
N MET A 475 -13.29 14.89 -50.87
CA MET A 475 -13.79 16.10 -51.50
C MET A 475 -12.68 16.99 -52.07
N LEU A 476 -11.42 16.79 -51.70
CA LEU A 476 -10.27 17.55 -52.19
C LEU A 476 -9.46 16.80 -53.22
N GLU A 477 -9.65 15.48 -53.38
CA GLU A 477 -9.18 14.72 -54.53
C GLU A 477 -9.92 15.14 -55.79
#